data_3be5bc664352f24d0bdf3a9104d92346
#
_entry.id   3be5bc664352f24d0bdf3a9104d92346
#
_cell.length_a   1.000
_cell.length_b   1.000
_cell.length_c   1.000
_cell.angle_alpha   90.00
_cell.angle_beta   90.00
_cell.angle_gamma   90.00
#
_symmetry.space_group_name_H-M   'P 1'
#
loop_
_entity.id
_entity.type
_entity.pdbx_description
1 polymer ?
#
loop_
_entity_poly.entity_id
_entity_poly.type
_entity_poly.pdbx_seq_one_letter_code
_entity_poly.pdbx_strand_id
1 'polypeptide(L)'
;MPYYRAVGEIPRKRHTVFRRPDGGIYAEELMGEEGFSSDSSLLYHRFLPTAIVKTEPVDVPPDLVGTTPNMPLAPRHFRTQELTTNGDMVEGRRLLAGNGDVRIGFARTDVPSGLYRNSVGDETVYIQSGSVRFESTYGVIEAGEGDYVTIPTGTIHRWVPHGTVTALTIEASGHIRPPKRYLSSYGQYLEHAPYCERDLRGPSGPLVVEGEEAETATPVLVRTRGGLTRMTFAHHPFDVVGWDGYLYPYAFNIHDFEPIVKKTHAPPPVHQTFEGPNFVVCSFCPRPLDYHPEAVPIPYNHHNVDSDEFMYYVAGDYAARAGSGIDIGSISLHPAGFTHGPQPGAVEASLGARETTEMAVMIDTFRPLDIGPAGRESEDPNYAWTWAR
;
A
#
# COMPACT_ATOMS: atom_id res chain seq x y z
N MET A 1 3.17 9.24 -10.82
CA MET A 1 4.01 8.07 -11.13
C MET A 1 5.43 8.51 -11.43
N PRO A 2 6.44 7.68 -11.20
CA PRO A 2 7.83 8.16 -11.18
C PRO A 2 8.43 8.45 -12.57
N TYR A 3 8.07 7.72 -13.63
CA TYR A 3 8.66 7.94 -14.95
C TYR A 3 7.85 7.26 -16.07
N TYR A 4 8.06 7.75 -17.30
CA TYR A 4 7.43 7.18 -18.48
C TYR A 4 7.95 5.78 -18.79
N ARG A 5 7.01 4.88 -19.10
CA ARG A 5 7.31 3.54 -19.61
C ARG A 5 6.49 3.23 -20.85
N ALA A 6 7.06 2.34 -21.66
CA ALA A 6 6.36 1.67 -22.76
C ALA A 6 6.62 0.17 -22.64
N VAL A 7 5.55 -0.63 -22.70
CA VAL A 7 5.59 -2.09 -22.53
C VAL A 7 4.73 -2.75 -23.60
N GLY A 8 5.20 -3.86 -24.18
CA GLY A 8 4.47 -4.60 -25.19
C GLY A 8 4.46 -3.91 -26.56
N GLU A 9 3.41 -4.15 -27.34
CA GLU A 9 3.26 -3.62 -28.69
C GLU A 9 2.48 -2.32 -28.67
N ILE A 10 3.10 -1.25 -29.15
CA ILE A 10 2.48 0.07 -29.25
C ILE A 10 2.74 0.68 -30.64
N PRO A 11 1.87 1.54 -31.18
CA PRO A 11 2.10 2.24 -32.43
C PRO A 11 3.20 3.30 -32.22
N ARG A 12 3.87 3.66 -33.33
CA ARG A 12 4.93 4.68 -33.31
C ARG A 12 4.46 6.03 -32.74
N LYS A 13 3.20 6.33 -32.86
CA LYS A 13 2.59 7.58 -32.41
C LYS A 13 1.24 7.27 -31.75
N ARG A 14 0.99 7.89 -30.62
CA ARG A 14 -0.29 7.79 -29.90
C ARG A 14 -1.46 8.23 -30.78
N HIS A 15 -2.60 7.56 -30.60
CA HIS A 15 -3.88 7.84 -31.27
C HIS A 15 -3.73 7.79 -32.78
N THR A 16 -3.10 6.75 -33.29
CA THR A 16 -3.02 6.42 -34.71
C THR A 16 -3.55 5.02 -34.94
N VAL A 17 -4.00 4.70 -36.18
CA VAL A 17 -4.50 3.39 -36.51
C VAL A 17 -3.44 2.33 -36.19
N PHE A 18 -3.72 1.48 -35.19
CA PHE A 18 -2.90 0.35 -34.83
C PHE A 18 -3.64 -0.94 -35.19
N ARG A 19 -3.06 -1.70 -36.13
CA ARG A 19 -3.73 -2.86 -36.70
C ARG A 19 -3.28 -4.16 -36.03
N ARG A 20 -4.27 -5.01 -35.79
CA ARG A 20 -4.06 -6.40 -35.40
C ARG A 20 -3.59 -7.24 -36.60
N PRO A 21 -2.98 -8.42 -36.36
CA PRO A 21 -2.56 -9.32 -37.44
C PRO A 21 -3.71 -9.78 -38.35
N ASP A 22 -4.94 -9.84 -37.83
CA ASP A 22 -6.14 -10.21 -38.59
C ASP A 22 -6.73 -9.08 -39.44
N GLY A 23 -6.08 -7.90 -39.42
CA GLY A 23 -6.51 -6.70 -40.15
C GLY A 23 -7.46 -5.78 -39.36
N GLY A 24 -7.96 -6.21 -38.20
CA GLY A 24 -8.74 -5.39 -37.29
C GLY A 24 -7.91 -4.26 -36.65
N ILE A 25 -8.53 -3.47 -35.80
CA ILE A 25 -7.89 -2.36 -35.08
C ILE A 25 -7.91 -2.67 -33.58
N TYR A 26 -6.81 -2.45 -32.89
CA TYR A 26 -6.77 -2.47 -31.43
C TYR A 26 -7.58 -1.29 -30.88
N ALA A 27 -8.35 -1.56 -29.81
CA ALA A 27 -9.10 -0.52 -29.13
C ALA A 27 -8.19 0.21 -28.14
N GLU A 28 -8.29 1.54 -28.12
CA GLU A 28 -7.54 2.36 -27.17
C GLU A 28 -8.33 2.59 -25.88
N GLU A 29 -7.68 2.50 -24.72
CA GLU A 29 -8.20 2.96 -23.44
C GLU A 29 -7.23 3.96 -22.84
N LEU A 30 -7.65 5.20 -22.62
CA LEU A 30 -6.90 6.20 -21.89
C LEU A 30 -7.26 6.13 -20.40
N MET A 31 -6.32 5.65 -19.60
CA MET A 31 -6.38 5.73 -18.15
C MET A 31 -5.72 7.05 -17.72
N GLY A 32 -6.45 7.93 -17.05
CA GLY A 32 -5.92 9.26 -16.67
C GLY A 32 -6.52 9.79 -15.40
N GLU A 33 -5.69 10.41 -14.59
CA GLU A 33 -6.03 11.01 -13.31
C GLU A 33 -6.48 12.46 -13.47
N GLU A 34 -7.17 12.98 -12.45
CA GLU A 34 -7.59 14.39 -12.29
C GLU A 34 -8.28 14.95 -13.56
N GLY A 35 -9.19 14.17 -14.16
CA GLY A 35 -9.88 14.55 -15.39
C GLY A 35 -8.93 14.72 -16.58
N PHE A 36 -7.91 13.85 -16.68
CA PHE A 36 -6.85 13.84 -17.69
C PHE A 36 -5.86 15.00 -17.60
N SER A 37 -5.82 15.72 -16.49
CA SER A 37 -4.86 16.81 -16.26
C SER A 37 -3.59 16.38 -15.52
N SER A 38 -3.52 15.13 -15.08
CA SER A 38 -2.38 14.54 -14.35
C SER A 38 -1.81 13.32 -15.09
N ASP A 39 -1.24 12.37 -14.34
CA ASP A 39 -0.63 11.17 -14.92
C ASP A 39 -1.63 10.35 -15.73
N SER A 40 -1.17 9.78 -16.84
CA SER A 40 -2.00 8.96 -17.71
C SER A 40 -1.20 7.87 -18.42
N SER A 41 -1.89 6.81 -18.84
CA SER A 41 -1.38 5.80 -19.75
C SER A 41 -2.41 5.44 -20.81
N LEU A 42 -1.94 5.11 -21.99
CA LEU A 42 -2.76 4.65 -23.10
C LEU A 42 -2.54 3.14 -23.29
N LEU A 43 -3.61 2.36 -23.19
CA LEU A 43 -3.61 0.91 -23.33
C LEU A 43 -4.21 0.52 -24.67
N TYR A 44 -3.70 -0.56 -25.26
CA TYR A 44 -4.15 -1.08 -26.54
C TYR A 44 -4.74 -2.49 -26.37
N HIS A 45 -6.06 -2.58 -26.49
CA HIS A 45 -6.88 -3.76 -26.23
C HIS A 45 -7.19 -4.55 -27.48
N ARG A 46 -7.28 -5.88 -27.37
CA ARG A 46 -7.80 -6.75 -28.43
C ARG A 46 -9.31 -6.60 -28.61
N PHE A 47 -10.03 -6.39 -27.51
CA PHE A 47 -11.47 -6.22 -27.46
C PHE A 47 -11.85 -4.80 -27.06
N LEU A 48 -13.14 -4.48 -27.11
CA LEU A 48 -13.63 -3.17 -26.64
C LEU A 48 -13.65 -3.13 -25.10
N PRO A 49 -12.87 -2.27 -24.43
CA PRO A 49 -12.88 -2.18 -22.97
C PRO A 49 -14.22 -1.68 -22.40
N THR A 50 -15.07 -1.12 -23.24
CA THR A 50 -16.43 -0.67 -22.89
C THR A 50 -17.48 -1.78 -22.99
N ALA A 51 -17.13 -2.99 -23.41
CA ALA A 51 -18.07 -4.09 -23.60
C ALA A 51 -18.43 -4.74 -22.26
N ILE A 52 -19.32 -4.11 -21.51
CA ILE A 52 -19.84 -4.59 -20.22
C ILE A 52 -21.26 -5.12 -20.47
N VAL A 53 -21.50 -6.38 -20.07
CA VAL A 53 -22.77 -7.06 -20.29
C VAL A 53 -23.71 -7.03 -19.10
N LYS A 54 -23.17 -6.81 -17.86
CA LYS A 54 -23.96 -6.82 -16.65
C LYS A 54 -23.27 -6.08 -15.50
N THR A 55 -24.05 -5.45 -14.62
CA THR A 55 -23.60 -4.93 -13.34
C THR A 55 -24.59 -5.34 -12.24
N GLU A 56 -24.09 -5.77 -11.10
CA GLU A 56 -24.89 -6.24 -9.94
C GLU A 56 -24.28 -5.74 -8.64
N PRO A 57 -25.09 -5.30 -7.67
CA PRO A 57 -24.59 -5.04 -6.34
C PRO A 57 -24.09 -6.35 -5.69
N VAL A 58 -23.06 -6.24 -4.85
CA VAL A 58 -22.52 -7.34 -4.05
C VAL A 58 -22.55 -6.90 -2.59
N ASP A 59 -22.97 -7.80 -1.69
CA ASP A 59 -22.94 -7.54 -0.28
C ASP A 59 -21.51 -7.31 0.20
N VAL A 60 -21.33 -6.25 0.99
CA VAL A 60 -20.01 -5.94 1.56
C VAL A 60 -19.83 -6.76 2.82
N PRO A 61 -18.76 -7.55 2.94
CA PRO A 61 -18.49 -8.29 4.18
C PRO A 61 -18.45 -7.37 5.39
N PRO A 62 -19.04 -7.76 6.53
CA PRO A 62 -19.04 -6.95 7.76
C PRO A 62 -17.65 -6.53 8.22
N ASP A 63 -16.63 -7.38 7.97
CA ASP A 63 -15.23 -7.11 8.31
C ASP A 63 -14.60 -5.98 7.50
N LEU A 64 -15.24 -5.55 6.42
CA LEU A 64 -14.79 -4.41 5.60
C LEU A 64 -15.53 -3.11 5.92
N VAL A 65 -16.48 -3.12 6.87
CA VAL A 65 -17.27 -1.95 7.25
C VAL A 65 -17.41 -1.88 8.78
N GLY A 66 -17.83 -0.74 9.28
CA GLY A 66 -18.20 -0.62 10.68
C GLY A 66 -17.04 -0.25 11.59
N THR A 67 -16.41 0.89 11.35
CA THR A 67 -15.46 1.50 12.29
C THR A 67 -16.17 2.15 13.48
N THR A 68 -15.47 2.29 14.60
CA THR A 68 -15.90 3.03 15.79
C THR A 68 -14.80 3.96 16.28
N PRO A 69 -15.15 5.16 16.78
CA PRO A 69 -14.16 6.08 17.33
C PRO A 69 -13.28 5.44 18.40
N ASN A 70 -12.02 5.93 18.49
CA ASN A 70 -11.11 5.58 19.58
C ASN A 70 -11.58 6.24 20.89
N MET A 71 -12.58 5.64 21.54
CA MET A 71 -13.18 6.13 22.78
C MET A 71 -13.26 5.02 23.84
N PRO A 72 -12.81 5.27 25.10
CA PRO A 72 -12.06 6.45 25.53
C PRO A 72 -10.73 6.58 24.77
N LEU A 73 -10.25 7.83 24.59
CA LEU A 73 -8.99 8.11 23.91
C LEU A 73 -7.83 7.40 24.63
N ALA A 74 -7.15 6.51 23.92
CA ALA A 74 -5.98 5.79 24.44
C ALA A 74 -5.10 5.27 23.29
N PRO A 75 -3.80 5.06 23.53
CA PRO A 75 -2.98 4.26 22.64
C PRO A 75 -3.54 2.84 22.56
N ARG A 76 -3.46 2.23 21.37
CA ARG A 76 -3.93 0.85 21.14
C ARG A 76 -2.79 0.00 20.62
N HIS A 77 -2.86 -1.29 20.93
CA HIS A 77 -1.99 -2.32 20.39
C HIS A 77 -2.87 -3.41 19.78
N PHE A 78 -2.66 -3.70 18.49
CA PHE A 78 -3.35 -4.76 17.75
C PHE A 78 -2.37 -5.90 17.45
N ARG A 79 -2.73 -7.12 17.83
CA ARG A 79 -1.94 -8.34 17.60
C ARG A 79 -2.43 -9.04 16.34
N THR A 80 -1.97 -8.60 15.16
CA THR A 80 -2.46 -9.16 13.89
C THR A 80 -2.14 -10.63 13.70
N GLN A 81 -1.09 -11.13 14.35
CA GLN A 81 -0.74 -12.55 14.36
C GLN A 81 -1.84 -13.44 14.95
N GLU A 82 -2.71 -12.89 15.81
CA GLU A 82 -3.84 -13.61 16.43
C GLU A 82 -5.10 -13.60 15.54
N LEU A 83 -5.15 -12.77 14.49
CA LEU A 83 -6.30 -12.69 13.61
C LEU A 83 -6.46 -13.94 12.75
N THR A 84 -7.66 -14.48 12.76
CA THR A 84 -8.08 -15.49 11.78
C THR A 84 -8.46 -14.78 10.49
N THR A 85 -7.89 -15.22 9.38
CA THR A 85 -8.20 -14.70 8.05
C THR A 85 -8.77 -15.83 7.19
N ASN A 86 -9.81 -15.51 6.45
CA ASN A 86 -10.46 -16.41 5.50
C ASN A 86 -10.65 -15.67 4.18
N GLY A 87 -10.46 -16.37 3.06
CA GLY A 87 -10.59 -15.77 1.74
C GLY A 87 -9.24 -15.35 1.15
N ASP A 88 -9.31 -14.55 0.12
CA ASP A 88 -8.16 -14.12 -0.67
C ASP A 88 -7.65 -12.71 -0.27
N MET A 89 -6.70 -12.17 -1.05
CA MET A 89 -6.11 -10.85 -0.84
C MET A 89 -7.07 -9.67 -1.02
N VAL A 90 -8.30 -9.90 -1.47
CA VAL A 90 -9.32 -8.87 -1.71
C VAL A 90 -10.51 -9.04 -0.77
N GLU A 91 -11.19 -10.19 -0.86
CA GLU A 91 -12.41 -10.46 -0.07
C GLU A 91 -12.09 -10.90 1.36
N GLY A 92 -10.89 -11.44 1.61
CA GLY A 92 -10.40 -11.83 2.93
C GLY A 92 -9.73 -10.70 3.73
N ARG A 93 -9.74 -9.46 3.25
CA ARG A 93 -9.20 -8.30 3.99
C ARG A 93 -9.96 -8.07 5.28
N ARG A 94 -9.24 -7.81 6.36
CA ARG A 94 -9.77 -7.51 7.69
C ARG A 94 -9.47 -6.05 8.03
N LEU A 95 -10.48 -5.20 8.20
CA LEU A 95 -10.30 -3.78 8.50
C LEU A 95 -9.79 -3.56 9.93
N LEU A 96 -8.60 -2.98 10.05
CA LEU A 96 -7.94 -2.64 11.32
C LEU A 96 -8.34 -1.24 11.81
N ALA A 97 -8.21 -0.25 10.95
CA ALA A 97 -8.53 1.14 11.23
C ALA A 97 -8.86 1.89 9.93
N GLY A 98 -9.50 3.04 10.05
CA GLY A 98 -9.73 3.90 8.89
C GLY A 98 -10.48 5.18 9.22
N ASN A 99 -10.49 6.08 8.26
CA ASN A 99 -11.27 7.32 8.29
C ASN A 99 -11.79 7.65 6.88
N GLY A 100 -12.12 8.91 6.61
CA GLY A 100 -12.61 9.33 5.29
C GLY A 100 -11.53 9.38 4.20
N ASP A 101 -10.25 9.32 4.55
CA ASP A 101 -9.11 9.49 3.64
C ASP A 101 -8.37 8.17 3.37
N VAL A 102 -8.29 7.29 4.37
CA VAL A 102 -7.54 6.04 4.31
C VAL A 102 -8.25 4.92 5.06
N ARG A 103 -8.09 3.70 4.57
CA ARG A 103 -8.50 2.45 5.22
C ARG A 103 -7.28 1.53 5.30
N ILE A 104 -7.03 1.02 6.48
CA ILE A 104 -5.89 0.16 6.77
C ILE A 104 -6.42 -1.22 7.11
N GLY A 105 -6.04 -2.21 6.32
CA GLY A 105 -6.49 -3.59 6.46
C GLY A 105 -5.34 -4.58 6.57
N PHE A 106 -5.70 -5.80 6.93
CA PHE A 106 -4.79 -6.92 7.05
C PHE A 106 -5.31 -8.11 6.23
N ALA A 107 -4.43 -8.84 5.58
CA ALA A 107 -4.74 -10.08 4.89
C ALA A 107 -3.64 -11.13 5.15
N ARG A 108 -4.06 -12.38 5.33
CA ARG A 108 -3.15 -13.54 5.35
C ARG A 108 -3.83 -14.66 4.59
N THR A 109 -3.24 -15.11 3.49
CA THR A 109 -3.88 -16.07 2.60
C THR A 109 -2.88 -16.79 1.71
N ASP A 110 -3.28 -17.95 1.21
CA ASP A 110 -2.64 -18.70 0.13
C ASP A 110 -3.59 -18.90 -1.07
N VAL A 111 -4.76 -18.24 -1.04
CA VAL A 111 -5.83 -18.37 -2.02
C VAL A 111 -5.70 -17.29 -3.11
N PRO A 112 -5.65 -17.67 -4.40
CA PRO A 112 -5.70 -16.70 -5.50
C PRO A 112 -7.00 -15.89 -5.48
N SER A 113 -6.91 -14.58 -5.71
CA SER A 113 -8.10 -13.74 -5.80
C SER A 113 -8.78 -13.82 -7.16
N GLY A 114 -10.06 -13.47 -7.19
CA GLY A 114 -10.74 -13.07 -8.41
C GLY A 114 -10.19 -11.75 -8.97
N LEU A 115 -10.70 -11.36 -10.16
CA LEU A 115 -10.39 -10.04 -10.71
C LEU A 115 -11.07 -8.94 -9.89
N TYR A 116 -10.31 -7.90 -9.60
CA TYR A 116 -10.74 -6.80 -8.75
C TYR A 116 -10.27 -5.46 -9.30
N ARG A 117 -11.01 -4.41 -8.96
CA ARG A 117 -10.65 -3.01 -9.25
C ARG A 117 -11.15 -2.10 -8.14
N ASN A 118 -10.30 -1.21 -7.62
CA ASN A 118 -10.72 -0.13 -6.76
C ASN A 118 -11.08 1.10 -7.63
N SER A 119 -12.29 1.64 -7.47
CA SER A 119 -12.75 2.87 -8.15
C SER A 119 -12.91 4.04 -7.18
N VAL A 120 -12.36 3.94 -5.96
CA VAL A 120 -12.40 5.00 -4.94
C VAL A 120 -11.09 5.77 -4.90
N GLY A 121 -9.96 5.06 -4.93
CA GLY A 121 -8.64 5.62 -4.86
C GLY A 121 -7.56 4.56 -5.06
N ASP A 122 -6.31 4.96 -4.96
CA ASP A 122 -5.17 4.06 -5.09
C ASP A 122 -5.05 3.13 -3.88
N GLU A 123 -4.42 2.00 -4.10
CA GLU A 123 -4.08 1.06 -3.04
C GLU A 123 -2.55 0.89 -2.97
N THR A 124 -2.03 0.73 -1.77
CA THR A 124 -0.68 0.22 -1.54
C THR A 124 -0.77 -1.01 -0.65
N VAL A 125 -0.21 -2.12 -1.10
CA VAL A 125 -0.17 -3.38 -0.36
C VAL A 125 1.27 -3.67 0.01
N TYR A 126 1.55 -3.70 1.32
CA TYR A 126 2.85 -4.06 1.86
C TYR A 126 2.89 -5.56 2.14
N ILE A 127 3.82 -6.26 1.54
CA ILE A 127 4.02 -7.71 1.75
C ILE A 127 4.96 -7.90 2.95
N GLN A 128 4.42 -8.34 4.09
CA GLN A 128 5.21 -8.62 5.28
C GLN A 128 5.98 -9.93 5.15
N SER A 129 5.34 -10.96 4.60
CA SER A 129 5.96 -12.27 4.44
C SER A 129 5.34 -13.04 3.28
N GLY A 130 6.09 -13.97 2.73
CA GLY A 130 5.69 -14.75 1.57
C GLY A 130 5.98 -14.04 0.25
N SER A 131 5.44 -14.57 -0.84
CA SER A 131 5.57 -14.00 -2.17
C SER A 131 4.31 -14.20 -2.99
N VAL A 132 4.07 -13.29 -3.92
CA VAL A 132 2.85 -13.25 -4.70
C VAL A 132 3.12 -12.72 -6.10
N ARG A 133 2.47 -13.31 -7.07
CA ARG A 133 2.38 -12.79 -8.42
C ARG A 133 1.17 -11.86 -8.51
N PHE A 134 1.43 -10.58 -8.72
CA PHE A 134 0.42 -9.58 -9.01
C PHE A 134 0.21 -9.51 -10.52
N GLU A 135 -1.00 -9.77 -10.97
CA GLU A 135 -1.40 -9.76 -12.37
C GLU A 135 -2.38 -8.62 -12.63
N SER A 136 -2.16 -7.86 -13.70
CA SER A 136 -2.99 -6.71 -14.04
C SER A 136 -3.12 -6.51 -15.54
N THR A 137 -4.01 -5.62 -15.95
CA THR A 137 -4.12 -5.16 -17.34
C THR A 137 -2.83 -4.54 -17.88
N TYR A 138 -1.90 -4.15 -16.99
CA TYR A 138 -0.59 -3.61 -17.36
C TYR A 138 0.52 -4.67 -17.47
N GLY A 139 0.25 -5.91 -17.05
CA GLY A 139 1.23 -7.00 -16.99
C GLY A 139 1.41 -7.53 -15.57
N VAL A 140 2.60 -8.06 -15.29
CA VAL A 140 2.89 -8.84 -14.09
C VAL A 140 3.96 -8.17 -13.23
N ILE A 141 3.75 -8.17 -11.91
CA ILE A 141 4.77 -7.85 -10.92
C ILE A 141 4.94 -9.07 -10.00
N GLU A 142 6.14 -9.60 -9.90
CA GLU A 142 6.49 -10.55 -8.84
C GLU A 142 6.87 -9.74 -7.60
N ALA A 143 6.11 -9.93 -6.51
CA ALA A 143 6.32 -9.23 -5.25
C ALA A 143 6.59 -10.22 -4.12
N GLY A 144 7.43 -9.82 -3.17
CA GLY A 144 7.81 -10.61 -2.03
C GLY A 144 7.94 -9.79 -0.76
N GLU A 145 8.54 -10.41 0.24
CA GLU A 145 8.77 -9.78 1.54
C GLU A 145 9.45 -8.40 1.41
N GLY A 146 8.88 -7.41 2.07
CA GLY A 146 9.35 -6.03 2.06
C GLY A 146 8.81 -5.18 0.91
N ASP A 147 8.12 -5.75 -0.07
CA ASP A 147 7.57 -4.99 -1.19
C ASP A 147 6.29 -4.22 -0.81
N TYR A 148 6.26 -2.97 -1.21
CA TYR A 148 5.03 -2.19 -1.39
C TYR A 148 4.60 -2.31 -2.85
N VAL A 149 3.40 -2.79 -3.10
CA VAL A 149 2.79 -2.77 -4.43
C VAL A 149 1.76 -1.65 -4.47
N THR A 150 2.05 -0.59 -5.20
CA THR A 150 1.15 0.56 -5.37
C THR A 150 0.37 0.40 -6.66
N ILE A 151 -0.96 0.49 -6.55
CA ILE A 151 -1.92 0.18 -7.61
C ILE A 151 -2.78 1.39 -7.87
N PRO A 152 -2.67 2.03 -9.04
CA PRO A 152 -3.51 3.16 -9.40
C PRO A 152 -5.00 2.78 -9.46
N THR A 153 -5.84 3.72 -9.07
CA THR A 153 -7.30 3.63 -9.18
C THR A 153 -7.72 3.15 -10.58
N GLY A 154 -8.67 2.24 -10.64
CA GLY A 154 -9.21 1.74 -11.90
C GLY A 154 -8.45 0.56 -12.50
N THR A 155 -7.28 0.21 -12.00
CA THR A 155 -6.50 -0.94 -12.49
C THR A 155 -7.21 -2.25 -12.19
N ILE A 156 -7.56 -3.03 -13.24
CA ILE A 156 -8.07 -4.39 -13.06
C ILE A 156 -6.88 -5.31 -12.79
N HIS A 157 -6.97 -6.07 -11.68
CA HIS A 157 -5.88 -6.94 -11.24
C HIS A 157 -6.38 -8.14 -10.45
N ARG A 158 -5.49 -9.10 -10.20
CA ARG A 158 -5.66 -10.19 -9.24
C ARG A 158 -4.34 -10.54 -8.56
N TRP A 159 -4.45 -11.22 -7.43
CA TRP A 159 -3.34 -11.71 -6.64
C TRP A 159 -3.25 -13.23 -6.72
N VAL A 160 -2.08 -13.76 -7.03
CA VAL A 160 -1.80 -15.20 -7.10
C VAL A 160 -0.65 -15.52 -6.15
N PRO A 161 -0.95 -15.92 -4.89
CA PRO A 161 0.08 -16.25 -3.91
C PRO A 161 0.89 -17.49 -4.30
N HIS A 162 2.18 -17.50 -3.99
CA HIS A 162 3.06 -18.67 -4.12
C HIS A 162 3.16 -19.50 -2.82
N GLY A 163 2.20 -19.40 -1.96
CA GLY A 163 2.10 -19.95 -0.61
C GLY A 163 1.44 -18.93 0.29
N THR A 164 1.53 -19.12 1.60
CA THR A 164 0.92 -18.15 2.53
C THR A 164 1.62 -16.80 2.45
N VAL A 165 0.84 -15.75 2.18
CA VAL A 165 1.25 -14.34 2.13
C VAL A 165 0.58 -13.60 3.28
N THR A 166 1.34 -12.76 3.98
CA THR A 166 0.82 -11.83 4.98
C THR A 166 1.05 -10.40 4.47
N ALA A 167 0.01 -9.58 4.50
CA ALA A 167 0.07 -8.23 3.95
C ALA A 167 -0.73 -7.22 4.77
N LEU A 168 -0.22 -5.98 4.78
CA LEU A 168 -0.93 -4.78 5.21
C LEU A 168 -1.47 -4.07 3.97
N THR A 169 -2.76 -3.74 3.96
CA THR A 169 -3.39 -3.02 2.84
C THR A 169 -3.70 -1.58 3.24
N ILE A 170 -3.37 -0.64 2.37
CA ILE A 170 -3.59 0.80 2.54
C ILE A 170 -4.42 1.26 1.35
N GLU A 171 -5.70 1.54 1.57
CA GLU A 171 -6.63 2.01 0.55
C GLU A 171 -6.88 3.50 0.75
N ALA A 172 -6.49 4.33 -0.21
CA ALA A 172 -6.70 5.77 -0.17
C ALA A 172 -8.07 6.19 -0.74
N SER A 173 -8.52 7.39 -0.39
CA SER A 173 -9.66 8.05 -1.07
C SER A 173 -9.24 8.91 -2.28
N GLY A 174 -7.99 8.78 -2.70
CA GLY A 174 -7.36 9.50 -3.80
C GLY A 174 -6.05 8.85 -4.18
N HIS A 175 -5.06 9.62 -4.66
CA HIS A 175 -3.82 9.07 -5.19
C HIS A 175 -2.75 8.88 -4.12
N ILE A 176 -1.98 7.79 -4.22
CA ILE A 176 -0.78 7.51 -3.43
C ILE A 176 0.44 7.72 -4.33
N ARG A 177 1.34 8.62 -3.90
CA ARG A 177 2.47 9.05 -4.72
C ARG A 177 3.75 9.15 -3.89
N PRO A 178 4.92 9.11 -4.54
CA PRO A 178 6.15 9.57 -3.92
C PRO A 178 6.01 11.03 -3.45
N PRO A 179 6.59 11.39 -2.30
CA PRO A 179 6.52 12.75 -1.78
C PRO A 179 7.03 13.79 -2.79
N LYS A 180 6.27 14.85 -3.00
CA LYS A 180 6.62 15.92 -3.95
C LYS A 180 8.00 16.53 -3.69
N ARG A 181 8.45 16.57 -2.43
CA ARG A 181 9.77 17.09 -2.05
C ARG A 181 10.94 16.24 -2.59
N TYR A 182 10.70 15.00 -3.03
CA TYR A 182 11.72 14.15 -3.65
C TYR A 182 11.82 14.32 -5.16
N LEU A 183 10.90 15.07 -5.74
CA LEU A 183 10.78 15.19 -7.18
C LEU A 183 11.14 16.62 -7.64
N SER A 184 11.80 16.71 -8.80
CA SER A 184 11.93 17.95 -9.53
C SER A 184 10.58 18.39 -10.10
N SER A 185 10.49 19.62 -10.61
CA SER A 185 9.30 20.10 -11.33
C SER A 185 8.99 19.33 -12.61
N TYR A 186 9.90 18.48 -13.05
CA TYR A 186 9.73 17.60 -14.22
C TYR A 186 9.45 16.13 -13.86
N GLY A 187 9.26 15.83 -12.55
CA GLY A 187 8.94 14.49 -12.06
C GLY A 187 10.14 13.55 -11.87
N GLN A 188 11.36 14.02 -12.10
CA GLN A 188 12.57 13.25 -11.85
C GLN A 188 12.92 13.27 -10.36
N TYR A 189 13.37 12.14 -9.80
CA TYR A 189 13.87 12.10 -8.43
C TYR A 189 15.11 12.96 -8.26
N LEU A 190 15.17 13.65 -7.12
CA LEU A 190 16.30 14.46 -6.72
C LEU A 190 17.38 13.58 -6.10
N GLU A 191 18.66 13.96 -6.26
CA GLU A 191 19.81 13.20 -5.76
C GLU A 191 19.77 12.89 -4.26
N HIS A 192 19.12 13.73 -3.48
CA HIS A 192 18.97 13.53 -2.03
C HIS A 192 17.68 12.81 -1.61
N ALA A 193 16.92 12.28 -2.56
CA ALA A 193 15.77 11.43 -2.24
C ALA A 193 16.25 10.08 -1.67
N PRO A 194 15.46 9.45 -0.77
CA PRO A 194 15.84 8.19 -0.14
C PRO A 194 15.72 6.97 -1.06
N TYR A 195 15.23 7.15 -2.27
CA TYR A 195 15.14 6.15 -3.35
C TYR A 195 14.96 6.85 -4.69
N CYS A 196 15.12 6.14 -5.78
CA CYS A 196 15.05 6.70 -7.13
C CYS A 196 14.30 5.76 -8.10
N GLU A 197 14.24 6.15 -9.38
CA GLU A 197 13.53 5.41 -10.42
C GLU A 197 13.97 3.95 -10.57
N ARG A 198 15.26 3.63 -10.30
CA ARG A 198 15.80 2.26 -10.38
C ARG A 198 15.21 1.31 -9.35
N ASP A 199 14.81 1.86 -8.21
CA ASP A 199 14.30 1.09 -7.08
C ASP A 199 12.81 0.74 -7.28
N LEU A 200 12.19 1.32 -8.32
CA LEU A 200 10.78 1.12 -8.64
C LEU A 200 10.62 0.12 -9.78
N ARG A 201 9.99 -1.00 -9.49
CA ARG A 201 9.76 -2.10 -10.44
C ARG A 201 8.33 -2.02 -10.99
N GLY A 202 8.19 -1.70 -12.26
CA GLY A 202 6.88 -1.74 -12.95
C GLY A 202 6.59 -3.12 -13.54
N PRO A 203 5.40 -3.33 -14.12
CA PRO A 203 4.99 -4.60 -14.71
C PRO A 203 5.97 -5.06 -15.80
N SER A 204 6.21 -6.36 -15.82
CA SER A 204 6.95 -7.04 -16.89
C SER A 204 5.97 -7.52 -17.95
N GLY A 205 6.22 -7.22 -19.23
CA GLY A 205 5.47 -7.69 -20.40
C GLY A 205 3.98 -7.41 -20.35
N PRO A 206 3.27 -7.52 -21.43
CA PRO A 206 1.83 -7.62 -21.40
C PRO A 206 1.43 -9.01 -20.88
N LEU A 207 0.33 -9.07 -20.13
CA LEU A 207 -0.33 -10.31 -19.76
C LEU A 207 -1.61 -10.44 -20.60
N VAL A 208 -1.57 -11.33 -21.60
CA VAL A 208 -2.71 -11.52 -22.50
C VAL A 208 -3.25 -12.94 -22.35
N VAL A 209 -4.52 -13.03 -21.99
CA VAL A 209 -5.24 -14.31 -21.96
C VAL A 209 -5.63 -14.71 -23.38
N GLU A 210 -5.44 -15.97 -23.70
CA GLU A 210 -5.63 -16.52 -25.05
C GLU A 210 -6.74 -17.59 -25.09
N GLY A 211 -7.18 -17.94 -26.30
CA GLY A 211 -8.14 -19.03 -26.53
C GLY A 211 -9.55 -18.72 -26.06
N GLU A 212 -10.28 -19.75 -25.65
CA GLU A 212 -11.69 -19.64 -25.23
C GLU A 212 -11.87 -18.76 -23.98
N GLU A 213 -10.89 -18.74 -23.09
CA GLU A 213 -10.92 -17.90 -21.90
C GLU A 213 -10.95 -16.41 -22.25
N ALA A 214 -10.22 -15.99 -23.29
CA ALA A 214 -10.19 -14.62 -23.77
C ALA A 214 -11.57 -14.10 -24.21
N GLU A 215 -12.41 -14.96 -24.78
CA GLU A 215 -13.74 -14.64 -25.27
C GLU A 215 -14.86 -14.92 -24.26
N THR A 216 -14.48 -15.39 -23.06
CA THR A 216 -15.44 -15.71 -22.00
C THR A 216 -15.82 -14.47 -21.20
N ALA A 217 -17.13 -14.30 -20.98
CA ALA A 217 -17.63 -13.22 -20.13
C ALA A 217 -17.07 -13.34 -18.71
N THR A 218 -16.36 -12.30 -18.29
CA THR A 218 -15.52 -12.37 -17.09
C THR A 218 -15.98 -11.35 -16.03
N PRO A 219 -16.28 -11.80 -14.80
CA PRO A 219 -16.65 -10.91 -13.71
C PRO A 219 -15.43 -10.24 -13.10
N VAL A 220 -15.57 -8.94 -12.81
CA VAL A 220 -14.62 -8.12 -12.04
C VAL A 220 -15.37 -7.58 -10.84
N LEU A 221 -14.83 -7.79 -9.64
CA LEU A 221 -15.33 -7.16 -8.43
C LEU A 221 -14.83 -5.72 -8.39
N VAL A 222 -15.74 -4.76 -8.30
CA VAL A 222 -15.43 -3.33 -8.32
C VAL A 222 -15.79 -2.72 -6.98
N ARG A 223 -14.78 -2.19 -6.27
CA ARG A 223 -15.01 -1.38 -5.09
C ARG A 223 -15.45 0.01 -5.52
N THR A 224 -16.56 0.45 -4.97
CA THR A 224 -17.11 1.78 -5.18
C THR A 224 -17.29 2.49 -3.83
N ARG A 225 -17.56 3.78 -3.86
CA ARG A 225 -17.86 4.53 -2.64
C ARG A 225 -19.09 4.01 -1.89
N GLY A 226 -20.05 3.45 -2.60
CA GLY A 226 -21.29 2.89 -2.03
C GLY A 226 -21.23 1.42 -1.65
N GLY A 227 -20.10 0.72 -1.87
CA GLY A 227 -19.96 -0.69 -1.59
C GLY A 227 -19.25 -1.47 -2.70
N LEU A 228 -19.65 -2.69 -2.94
CA LEU A 228 -19.11 -3.56 -3.97
C LEU A 228 -20.09 -3.75 -5.12
N THR A 229 -19.57 -3.80 -6.33
CA THR A 229 -20.33 -4.09 -7.56
C THR A 229 -19.63 -5.19 -8.32
N ARG A 230 -20.35 -6.20 -8.78
CA ARG A 230 -19.84 -7.15 -9.77
C ARG A 230 -20.14 -6.60 -11.15
N MET A 231 -19.09 -6.35 -11.94
CA MET A 231 -19.17 -5.90 -13.32
C MET A 231 -18.71 -7.03 -14.23
N THR A 232 -19.56 -7.50 -15.11
CA THR A 232 -19.22 -8.59 -16.05
C THR A 232 -18.84 -7.99 -17.40
N PHE A 233 -17.60 -8.17 -17.80
CA PHE A 233 -17.09 -7.82 -19.12
C PHE A 233 -17.48 -8.90 -20.13
N ALA A 234 -17.70 -8.52 -21.40
CA ALA A 234 -18.00 -9.47 -22.45
C ALA A 234 -16.83 -10.42 -22.78
N HIS A 235 -15.61 -9.99 -22.45
CA HIS A 235 -14.34 -10.68 -22.71
C HIS A 235 -13.45 -10.61 -21.47
N HIS A 236 -12.41 -11.44 -21.42
CA HIS A 236 -11.42 -11.36 -20.35
C HIS A 236 -10.65 -10.03 -20.44
N PRO A 237 -10.56 -9.20 -19.37
CA PRO A 237 -9.95 -7.87 -19.44
C PRO A 237 -8.41 -7.89 -19.50
N PHE A 238 -7.76 -9.05 -19.35
CA PHE A 238 -6.32 -9.19 -19.61
C PHE A 238 -6.10 -9.44 -21.11
N ASP A 239 -6.37 -8.43 -21.93
CA ASP A 239 -6.31 -8.45 -23.38
C ASP A 239 -5.43 -7.31 -23.96
N VAL A 240 -4.76 -6.56 -23.09
CA VAL A 240 -3.88 -5.46 -23.45
C VAL A 240 -2.58 -5.97 -24.04
N VAL A 241 -2.31 -5.66 -25.32
CA VAL A 241 -1.10 -6.09 -26.03
C VAL A 241 0.09 -5.16 -25.79
N GLY A 242 -0.17 -3.96 -25.32
CA GLY A 242 0.84 -2.98 -24.96
C GLY A 242 0.22 -1.71 -24.41
N TRP A 243 1.05 -0.92 -23.77
CA TRP A 243 0.68 0.37 -23.18
C TRP A 243 1.89 1.28 -23.07
N ASP A 244 1.63 2.58 -22.98
CA ASP A 244 2.65 3.56 -22.64
C ASP A 244 2.09 4.68 -21.76
N GLY A 245 2.94 5.19 -20.88
CA GLY A 245 2.56 6.32 -20.03
C GLY A 245 3.26 6.36 -18.69
N TYR A 246 2.65 7.10 -17.78
CA TYR A 246 3.14 7.34 -16.43
C TYR A 246 2.27 6.64 -15.37
N LEU A 247 1.01 6.31 -15.68
CA LEU A 247 0.06 5.70 -14.78
C LEU A 247 0.07 4.18 -14.94
N TYR A 248 0.70 3.48 -14.00
CA TYR A 248 0.80 2.03 -13.98
C TYR A 248 1.11 1.54 -12.55
N PRO A 249 0.76 0.28 -12.18
CA PRO A 249 1.14 -0.28 -10.90
C PRO A 249 2.67 -0.47 -10.81
N TYR A 250 3.22 -0.32 -9.61
CA TYR A 250 4.65 -0.52 -9.38
C TYR A 250 4.92 -1.11 -7.99
N ALA A 251 6.06 -1.77 -7.85
CA ALA A 251 6.56 -2.25 -6.57
C ALA A 251 7.82 -1.47 -6.15
N PHE A 252 7.95 -1.27 -4.84
CA PHE A 252 9.12 -0.71 -4.18
C PHE A 252 9.45 -1.58 -2.97
N ASN A 253 10.71 -1.96 -2.78
CA ASN A 253 11.09 -2.75 -1.63
C ASN A 253 11.60 -1.85 -0.49
N ILE A 254 11.13 -2.10 0.74
CA ILE A 254 11.55 -1.32 1.92
C ILE A 254 13.07 -1.37 2.16
N HIS A 255 13.75 -2.42 1.73
CA HIS A 255 15.21 -2.56 1.85
C HIS A 255 15.98 -1.67 0.87
N ASP A 256 15.33 -1.15 -0.17
CA ASP A 256 15.90 -0.18 -1.11
C ASP A 256 15.73 1.27 -0.63
N PHE A 257 15.08 1.47 0.51
CA PHE A 257 14.96 2.78 1.15
C PHE A 257 16.28 3.16 1.83
N GLU A 258 16.87 4.29 1.44
CA GLU A 258 18.10 4.81 2.04
C GLU A 258 17.75 5.77 3.19
N PRO A 259 17.77 5.30 4.46
CA PRO A 259 17.40 6.15 5.58
C PRO A 259 18.40 7.29 5.77
N ILE A 260 17.89 8.51 5.98
CA ILE A 260 18.71 9.65 6.38
C ILE A 260 19.14 9.43 7.82
N VAL A 261 20.44 9.35 8.03
CA VAL A 261 21.06 9.14 9.34
C VAL A 261 21.96 10.31 9.70
N LYS A 262 22.21 10.50 10.97
CA LYS A 262 23.19 11.43 11.57
C LYS A 262 22.62 12.70 12.16
N LYS A 263 23.49 13.52 12.64
CA LYS A 263 23.27 14.59 13.62
C LYS A 263 22.80 14.01 14.93
N THR A 264 21.99 14.75 15.65
CA THR A 264 21.52 14.37 16.98
C THR A 264 20.15 13.75 16.97
N HIS A 265 19.43 13.83 15.87
CA HIS A 265 18.10 13.23 15.71
C HIS A 265 17.62 13.32 14.26
N ALA A 266 17.00 12.26 13.79
CA ALA A 266 16.31 12.18 12.50
C ALA A 266 14.81 11.95 12.73
N PRO A 267 13.97 13.00 12.66
CA PRO A 267 12.54 12.88 12.93
C PRO A 267 11.81 12.06 11.84
N PRO A 268 10.64 11.49 12.14
CA PRO A 268 9.88 10.61 11.21
C PRO A 268 9.74 11.09 9.76
N PRO A 269 9.61 12.39 9.45
CA PRO A 269 9.52 12.84 8.05
C PRO A 269 10.70 12.46 7.15
N VAL A 270 11.86 12.10 7.68
CA VAL A 270 12.99 11.60 6.88
C VAL A 270 12.79 10.16 6.42
N HIS A 271 11.84 9.45 7.01
CA HIS A 271 11.45 8.08 6.65
C HIS A 271 10.26 8.01 5.68
N GLN A 272 9.70 9.16 5.30
CA GLN A 272 8.52 9.20 4.43
C GLN A 272 8.82 8.54 3.07
N THR A 273 7.98 7.58 2.71
CA THR A 273 8.09 6.79 1.47
C THR A 273 7.03 7.19 0.47
N PHE A 274 5.79 7.35 0.92
CA PHE A 274 4.67 7.78 0.09
C PHE A 274 3.84 8.85 0.79
N GLU A 275 3.03 9.56 0.02
CA GLU A 275 1.98 10.47 0.52
C GLU A 275 0.66 10.19 -0.16
N GLY A 276 -0.43 10.31 0.59
CA GLY A 276 -1.79 10.23 0.11
C GLY A 276 -2.64 11.39 0.66
N PRO A 277 -3.95 11.42 0.38
CA PRO A 277 -4.83 12.45 0.92
C PRO A 277 -4.85 12.43 2.46
N ASN A 278 -4.31 13.44 3.09
CA ASN A 278 -4.24 13.59 4.54
C ASN A 278 -3.56 12.41 5.30
N PHE A 279 -2.64 11.73 4.64
CA PHE A 279 -1.77 10.75 5.31
C PHE A 279 -0.43 10.61 4.61
N VAL A 280 0.54 10.06 5.33
CA VAL A 280 1.85 9.68 4.80
C VAL A 280 2.18 8.25 5.22
N VAL A 281 3.00 7.58 4.40
CA VAL A 281 3.57 6.27 4.72
C VAL A 281 5.07 6.44 4.90
N CYS A 282 5.59 5.96 6.03
CA CYS A 282 7.00 6.01 6.37
C CYS A 282 7.58 4.60 6.50
N SER A 283 8.82 4.42 6.06
CA SER A 283 9.59 3.18 6.17
C SER A 283 10.70 3.34 7.18
N PHE A 284 10.64 2.57 8.25
CA PHE A 284 11.75 2.42 9.18
C PHE A 284 12.57 1.21 8.77
N CYS A 285 13.86 1.41 8.55
CA CYS A 285 14.78 0.38 8.09
C CYS A 285 15.97 0.26 9.05
N PRO A 286 16.73 -0.85 9.03
CA PRO A 286 18.01 -0.95 9.70
C PRO A 286 18.91 0.21 9.31
N ARG A 287 19.50 0.88 10.31
CA ARG A 287 20.29 2.09 10.09
C ARG A 287 21.27 2.37 11.22
N PRO A 288 22.41 3.04 10.93
CA PRO A 288 23.23 3.68 11.96
C PRO A 288 22.43 4.77 12.70
N LEU A 289 22.63 4.84 14.01
CA LEU A 289 22.08 5.89 14.86
C LEU A 289 22.96 7.14 14.87
N ASP A 290 22.53 8.17 15.62
CA ASP A 290 23.26 9.41 15.73
C ASP A 290 24.67 9.21 16.29
N TYR A 291 25.65 9.90 15.72
CA TYR A 291 27.06 9.72 16.06
C TYR A 291 27.52 10.59 17.23
N HIS A 292 26.69 11.53 17.72
CA HIS A 292 27.08 12.37 18.85
C HIS A 292 27.33 11.50 20.10
N PRO A 293 28.42 11.72 20.86
CA PRO A 293 28.74 10.88 22.02
C PRO A 293 27.65 10.81 23.09
N GLU A 294 26.85 11.85 23.21
CA GLU A 294 25.75 11.97 24.16
C GLU A 294 24.38 11.89 23.47
N ALA A 295 24.30 11.32 22.26
CA ALA A 295 23.02 11.11 21.59
C ALA A 295 22.16 10.12 22.39
N VAL A 296 20.87 10.39 22.46
CA VAL A 296 19.87 9.42 22.92
C VAL A 296 19.37 8.65 21.71
N PRO A 297 19.65 7.35 21.61
CA PRO A 297 19.41 6.58 20.38
C PRO A 297 17.94 6.40 19.99
N ILE A 298 17.05 6.44 20.97
CA ILE A 298 15.61 6.27 20.75
C ILE A 298 14.87 7.60 20.84
N PRO A 299 13.68 7.73 20.24
CA PRO A 299 12.95 9.00 20.22
C PRO A 299 12.58 9.49 21.63
N TYR A 300 12.44 10.80 21.77
CA TYR A 300 11.93 11.41 22.98
C TYR A 300 10.41 11.17 23.13
N ASN A 301 9.88 11.38 24.34
CA ASN A 301 8.43 11.47 24.50
C ASN A 301 7.91 12.64 23.67
N HIS A 302 6.85 12.42 22.92
CA HIS A 302 6.30 13.41 22.01
C HIS A 302 4.78 13.36 21.97
N HIS A 303 4.21 14.35 21.35
CA HIS A 303 2.79 14.53 21.20
C HIS A 303 2.51 14.86 19.73
N ASN A 304 1.82 13.96 19.05
CA ASN A 304 1.32 14.26 17.74
C ASN A 304 0.10 15.18 17.89
N VAL A 305 0.30 16.44 17.50
CA VAL A 305 -0.70 17.51 17.75
C VAL A 305 -1.91 17.31 16.85
N ASP A 306 -1.71 16.86 15.62
CA ASP A 306 -2.70 16.83 14.55
C ASP A 306 -2.67 15.53 13.71
N SER A 307 -2.01 14.48 14.21
CA SER A 307 -1.95 13.19 13.50
C SER A 307 -2.08 12.00 14.45
N ASP A 308 -2.73 10.95 13.96
CA ASP A 308 -2.67 9.62 14.56
C ASP A 308 -1.51 8.87 13.92
N GLU A 309 -0.67 8.24 14.74
CA GLU A 309 0.46 7.41 14.35
C GLU A 309 0.05 5.94 14.39
N PHE A 310 -0.03 5.30 13.24
CA PHE A 310 -0.31 3.87 13.10
C PHE A 310 0.96 3.15 12.65
N MET A 311 1.57 2.37 13.54
CA MET A 311 2.86 1.73 13.27
C MET A 311 2.75 0.20 13.26
N TYR A 312 3.09 -0.40 12.14
CA TYR A 312 3.14 -1.85 11.92
C TYR A 312 4.58 -2.35 12.06
N TYR A 313 4.82 -3.20 13.04
CA TYR A 313 6.14 -3.74 13.36
C TYR A 313 6.42 -5.00 12.55
N VAL A 314 7.44 -4.97 11.72
CA VAL A 314 7.71 -5.98 10.70
C VAL A 314 8.85 -6.90 11.07
N ALA A 315 9.98 -6.35 11.50
CA ALA A 315 11.17 -7.12 11.87
C ALA A 315 12.12 -6.30 12.74
N GLY A 316 13.12 -6.95 13.32
CA GLY A 316 14.23 -6.35 14.04
C GLY A 316 13.96 -6.04 15.51
N ASP A 317 14.68 -5.05 16.04
CA ASP A 317 14.65 -4.67 17.45
C ASP A 317 13.84 -3.40 17.68
N TYR A 318 12.82 -3.51 18.50
CA TYR A 318 11.94 -2.38 18.85
C TYR A 318 12.31 -1.83 20.24
N ALA A 319 13.55 -1.37 20.39
CA ALA A 319 14.11 -0.93 21.68
C ALA A 319 13.22 0.07 22.43
N ALA A 320 12.59 1.02 21.72
CA ALA A 320 11.67 1.98 22.32
C ALA A 320 10.38 1.35 22.88
N ARG A 321 10.05 0.14 22.47
CA ARG A 321 8.85 -0.62 22.87
C ARG A 321 9.15 -1.82 23.77
N ALA A 322 10.40 -1.99 24.20
CA ALA A 322 10.80 -3.11 25.06
C ALA A 322 9.91 -3.22 26.31
N GLY A 323 9.36 -4.42 26.53
CA GLY A 323 8.47 -4.69 27.67
C GLY A 323 7.00 -4.30 27.49
N SER A 324 6.62 -3.72 26.36
CA SER A 324 5.21 -3.33 26.09
C SER A 324 4.33 -4.44 25.51
N GLY A 325 4.92 -5.57 25.11
CA GLY A 325 4.23 -6.65 24.40
C GLY A 325 4.22 -6.49 22.86
N ILE A 326 4.84 -5.43 22.35
CA ILE A 326 5.03 -5.24 20.91
C ILE A 326 6.03 -6.27 20.38
N ASP A 327 5.66 -6.94 19.31
CA ASP A 327 6.46 -7.96 18.60
C ASP A 327 6.15 -7.90 17.10
N ILE A 328 6.80 -8.74 16.30
CA ILE A 328 6.54 -8.86 14.85
C ILE A 328 5.05 -9.12 14.59
N GLY A 329 4.46 -8.36 13.69
CA GLY A 329 3.03 -8.40 13.39
C GLY A 329 2.16 -7.58 14.34
N SER A 330 2.75 -6.95 15.36
CA SER A 330 2.04 -5.99 16.20
C SER A 330 1.79 -4.69 15.46
N ILE A 331 0.74 -3.98 15.87
CA ILE A 331 0.47 -2.61 15.46
C ILE A 331 0.26 -1.76 16.69
N SER A 332 0.92 -0.60 16.76
CA SER A 332 0.55 0.43 17.73
C SER A 332 -0.19 1.56 17.04
N LEU A 333 -1.27 2.04 17.66
CA LEU A 333 -1.96 3.27 17.30
C LEU A 333 -1.78 4.28 18.45
N HIS A 334 -1.08 5.36 18.17
CA HIS A 334 -0.91 6.48 19.10
C HIS A 334 -1.73 7.67 18.58
N PRO A 335 -2.87 7.98 19.24
CA PRO A 335 -3.78 9.00 18.74
C PRO A 335 -3.27 10.41 19.02
N ALA A 336 -3.65 11.35 18.18
CA ALA A 336 -3.55 12.79 18.47
C ALA A 336 -4.18 13.09 19.84
N GLY A 337 -3.54 14.01 20.58
CA GLY A 337 -4.01 14.35 21.92
C GLY A 337 -3.51 13.45 23.06
N PHE A 338 -2.68 12.44 22.75
CA PHE A 338 -2.09 11.54 23.74
C PHE A 338 -0.57 11.54 23.65
N THR A 339 0.12 12.02 24.70
CA THR A 339 1.59 12.01 24.75
C THR A 339 2.09 10.56 24.89
N HIS A 340 3.04 10.18 24.06
CA HIS A 340 3.62 8.83 24.04
C HIS A 340 5.13 8.90 23.77
N GLY A 341 5.80 7.74 23.87
CA GLY A 341 7.26 7.69 23.68
C GLY A 341 7.84 6.35 24.11
N PRO A 342 9.14 6.29 24.42
CA PRO A 342 9.79 5.07 24.89
C PRO A 342 9.13 4.51 26.16
N GLN A 343 9.19 3.19 26.28
CA GLN A 343 8.78 2.54 27.53
C GLN A 343 9.71 2.89 28.68
N PRO A 344 9.25 2.80 29.94
CA PRO A 344 10.09 3.06 31.11
C PRO A 344 11.40 2.26 31.06
N GLY A 345 12.55 2.93 31.30
CA GLY A 345 13.87 2.33 31.25
C GLY A 345 14.47 2.11 29.85
N ALA A 346 13.70 2.30 28.78
CA ALA A 346 14.18 2.08 27.41
C ALA A 346 15.23 3.12 27.00
N VAL A 347 15.12 4.35 27.47
CA VAL A 347 16.12 5.40 27.22
C VAL A 347 17.48 4.98 27.76
N GLU A 348 17.54 4.62 29.04
CA GLU A 348 18.77 4.19 29.73
C GLU A 348 19.36 2.96 29.08
N ALA A 349 18.53 1.99 28.70
CA ALA A 349 18.96 0.77 28.03
C ALA A 349 19.53 0.99 26.63
N SER A 350 19.10 2.05 25.94
CA SER A 350 19.54 2.39 24.60
C SER A 350 20.88 3.13 24.54
N LEU A 351 21.33 3.73 25.66
CA LEU A 351 22.53 4.57 25.66
C LEU A 351 23.76 3.82 25.15
N GLY A 352 24.46 4.41 24.19
CA GLY A 352 25.64 3.83 23.57
C GLY A 352 25.34 2.90 22.37
N ALA A 353 24.09 2.64 22.04
CA ALA A 353 23.74 1.93 20.80
C ALA A 353 24.23 2.71 19.56
N ARG A 354 24.73 1.98 18.56
CA ARG A 354 25.33 2.58 17.35
C ARG A 354 24.48 2.37 16.11
N GLU A 355 23.59 1.41 16.15
CA GLU A 355 22.70 1.04 15.05
C GLU A 355 21.40 0.46 15.59
N THR A 356 20.40 0.39 14.74
CA THR A 356 19.15 -0.34 14.99
C THR A 356 18.86 -1.25 13.82
N THR A 357 18.27 -2.40 14.13
CA THR A 357 17.75 -3.36 13.14
C THR A 357 16.24 -3.22 12.95
N GLU A 358 15.64 -2.21 13.58
CA GLU A 358 14.20 -1.93 13.49
C GLU A 358 13.74 -1.86 12.04
N MET A 359 12.64 -2.57 11.76
CA MET A 359 11.90 -2.45 10.51
C MET A 359 10.41 -2.33 10.80
N ALA A 360 9.82 -1.24 10.33
CA ALA A 360 8.41 -0.96 10.53
C ALA A 360 7.84 -0.10 9.40
N VAL A 361 6.54 -0.26 9.17
CA VAL A 361 5.74 0.60 8.29
C VAL A 361 4.86 1.48 9.16
N MET A 362 5.01 2.79 9.06
CA MET A 362 4.21 3.74 9.81
C MET A 362 3.30 4.52 8.86
N ILE A 363 2.07 4.72 9.29
CA ILE A 363 1.08 5.54 8.59
C ILE A 363 0.65 6.65 9.54
N ASP A 364 1.05 7.89 9.24
CA ASP A 364 0.57 9.07 9.95
C ASP A 364 -0.63 9.64 9.23
N THR A 365 -1.76 9.76 9.94
CA THR A 365 -3.00 10.30 9.38
C THR A 365 -3.33 11.64 10.01
N PHE A 366 -3.57 12.67 9.19
CA PHE A 366 -3.87 14.04 9.68
C PHE A 366 -5.36 14.25 10.01
N ARG A 367 -6.06 13.15 10.18
CA ARG A 367 -7.41 13.05 10.75
C ARG A 367 -7.51 11.80 11.58
N PRO A 368 -8.25 11.82 12.70
CA PRO A 368 -8.36 10.67 13.59
C PRO A 368 -8.78 9.39 12.88
N LEU A 369 -8.21 8.29 13.29
CA LEU A 369 -8.58 6.96 12.86
C LEU A 369 -9.66 6.38 13.77
N ASP A 370 -10.69 5.85 13.14
CA ASP A 370 -11.65 4.96 13.77
C ASP A 370 -11.13 3.53 13.75
N ILE A 371 -11.45 2.75 14.78
CA ILE A 371 -11.00 1.37 14.92
C ILE A 371 -11.96 0.43 14.19
N GLY A 372 -11.42 -0.38 13.30
CA GLY A 372 -12.14 -1.40 12.55
C GLY A 372 -12.45 -2.66 13.37
N PRO A 373 -13.28 -3.58 12.82
CA PRO A 373 -13.63 -4.84 13.48
C PRO A 373 -12.40 -5.67 13.86
N ALA A 374 -11.43 -5.82 12.97
CA ALA A 374 -10.22 -6.58 13.23
C ALA A 374 -9.29 -5.90 14.26
N GLY A 375 -9.24 -4.57 14.27
CA GLY A 375 -8.53 -3.84 15.31
C GLY A 375 -9.11 -4.13 16.70
N ARG A 376 -10.43 -4.13 16.84
CA ARG A 376 -11.09 -4.48 18.12
C ARG A 376 -10.88 -5.94 18.52
N GLU A 377 -10.93 -6.86 17.57
CA GLU A 377 -10.74 -8.29 17.83
C GLU A 377 -9.33 -8.61 18.34
N SER A 378 -8.32 -7.93 17.83
CA SER A 378 -6.91 -8.17 18.13
C SER A 378 -6.31 -7.22 19.16
N GLU A 379 -7.13 -6.40 19.83
CA GLU A 379 -6.65 -5.39 20.77
C GLU A 379 -6.08 -5.99 22.06
N ASP A 380 -4.89 -5.54 22.47
CA ASP A 380 -4.35 -5.75 23.81
C ASP A 380 -4.84 -4.65 24.77
N PRO A 381 -5.76 -4.96 25.68
CA PRO A 381 -6.35 -3.96 26.57
C PRO A 381 -5.38 -3.38 27.61
N ASN A 382 -4.19 -3.98 27.75
CA ASN A 382 -3.21 -3.56 28.75
C ASN A 382 -2.20 -2.54 28.19
N TYR A 383 -2.09 -2.41 26.88
CA TYR A 383 -1.03 -1.62 26.24
C TYR A 383 -0.99 -0.16 26.71
N ALA A 384 -2.13 0.50 26.77
CA ALA A 384 -2.23 1.92 27.17
C ALA A 384 -1.64 2.21 28.58
N TRP A 385 -1.51 1.20 29.42
CA TRP A 385 -1.08 1.32 30.82
C TRP A 385 0.35 0.87 31.05
N THR A 386 1.08 0.47 30.02
CA THR A 386 2.46 -0.02 30.17
C THR A 386 3.43 1.07 30.61
N TRP A 387 3.17 2.35 30.29
CA TRP A 387 4.00 3.48 30.72
C TRP A 387 3.86 3.86 32.21
N ALA A 388 2.80 3.37 32.86
CA ALA A 388 2.55 3.66 34.27
C ALA A 388 3.02 2.56 35.24
N ARG A 389 3.69 1.54 34.73
CA ARG A 389 4.16 0.37 35.52
C ARG A 389 5.60 0.48 35.94
#